data_623af3b96e15efb52979028978593abc
#
_entry.id   623af3b96e15efb52979028978593abc
#
_cell.length_a   1.000
_cell.length_b   1.000
_cell.length_c   1.000
_cell.angle_alpha   90.00
_cell.angle_beta   90.00
_cell.angle_gamma   90.00
#
_symmetry.space_group_name_H-M   'P 1'
#
loop_
_entity.id
_entity.type
_entity.pdbx_description
1 polymer ?
#
loop_
_entity_poly.entity_id
_entity_poly.type
_entity_poly.pdbx_seq_one_letter_code
_entity_poly.pdbx_strand_id
1 'polypeptide(L)'
;MTQPIPMRPFTESLPMALLLARESTMQHFRPLLAKSELTEQQWRVLRALASRAEAYEVTELAERTALLAPSVSRIVANLED
;
A
#
# COMPACT_ATOMS: atom_id res chain seq x y z
N MET A 1 -1.05 -28.63 -22.32
CA MET A 1 -0.72 -27.47 -23.11
C MET A 1 -1.62 -26.30 -22.75
N THR A 2 -1.04 -25.18 -22.48
CA THR A 2 -1.81 -23.99 -22.12
C THR A 2 -2.24 -23.24 -23.36
N GLN A 3 -3.48 -22.82 -23.38
CA GLN A 3 -3.94 -21.91 -24.41
C GLN A 3 -3.32 -20.53 -24.19
N PRO A 4 -3.02 -19.81 -25.27
CA PRO A 4 -2.55 -18.43 -25.09
C PRO A 4 -3.64 -17.60 -24.43
N ILE A 5 -3.25 -16.83 -23.44
CA ILE A 5 -4.15 -15.91 -22.76
C ILE A 5 -4.42 -14.76 -23.73
N PRO A 6 -5.69 -14.45 -24.00
CA PRO A 6 -5.99 -13.29 -24.86
C PRO A 6 -5.42 -12.04 -24.23
N MET A 7 -4.60 -11.32 -24.97
CA MET A 7 -4.00 -10.10 -24.48
C MET A 7 -4.85 -8.91 -24.90
N ARG A 8 -5.40 -8.22 -23.91
CA ARG A 8 -6.05 -6.94 -24.15
C ARG A 8 -4.98 -5.87 -24.36
N PRO A 9 -5.34 -4.77 -25.00
CA PRO A 9 -4.44 -3.63 -25.02
C PRO A 9 -3.97 -3.29 -23.62
N PHE A 10 -2.74 -2.82 -23.50
CA PHE A 10 -2.10 -2.55 -22.21
C PHE A 10 -3.00 -1.71 -21.28
N THR A 11 -3.63 -0.67 -21.82
CA THR A 11 -4.49 0.23 -21.04
C THR A 11 -5.81 -0.41 -20.61
N GLU A 12 -6.18 -1.55 -21.21
CA GLU A 12 -7.42 -2.26 -20.87
C GLU A 12 -7.21 -3.48 -19.99
N SER A 13 -5.96 -3.82 -19.66
CA SER A 13 -5.70 -4.92 -18.75
C SER A 13 -6.14 -4.56 -17.35
N LEU A 14 -6.63 -5.56 -16.59
CA LEU A 14 -7.04 -5.34 -15.20
C LEU A 14 -5.92 -4.79 -14.33
N PRO A 15 -4.69 -5.34 -14.38
CA PRO A 15 -3.61 -4.76 -13.59
C PRO A 15 -3.35 -3.29 -13.92
N MET A 16 -3.41 -2.93 -15.20
CA MET A 16 -3.22 -1.54 -15.60
C MET A 16 -4.36 -0.65 -15.14
N ALA A 17 -5.59 -1.15 -15.24
CA ALA A 17 -6.76 -0.42 -14.76
C ALA A 17 -6.67 -0.15 -13.25
N LEU A 18 -6.21 -1.13 -12.47
CA LEU A 18 -6.01 -0.98 -11.03
C LEU A 18 -4.91 0.04 -10.73
N LEU A 19 -3.82 0.00 -11.48
CA LEU A 19 -2.73 0.96 -11.31
C LEU A 19 -3.20 2.39 -11.60
N LEU A 20 -3.92 2.59 -12.69
CA LEU A 20 -4.43 3.91 -13.06
C LEU A 20 -5.44 4.43 -12.03
N ALA A 21 -6.32 3.57 -11.54
CA ALA A 21 -7.27 3.93 -10.49
C ALA A 21 -6.55 4.32 -9.21
N ARG A 22 -5.51 3.57 -8.84
CA ARG A 22 -4.68 3.87 -7.67
C ARG A 22 -3.99 5.23 -7.83
N GLU A 23 -3.35 5.46 -8.97
CA GLU A 23 -2.67 6.73 -9.22
C GLU A 23 -3.64 7.91 -9.19
N SER A 24 -4.81 7.76 -9.79
CA SER A 24 -5.84 8.80 -9.77
C SER A 24 -6.26 9.14 -8.34
N THR A 25 -6.45 8.12 -7.50
CA THR A 25 -6.80 8.30 -6.10
C THR A 25 -5.67 8.96 -5.33
N MET A 26 -4.43 8.48 -5.52
CA MET A 26 -3.28 8.97 -4.77
C MET A 26 -2.90 10.41 -5.10
N GLN A 27 -3.25 10.89 -6.29
CA GLN A 27 -3.01 12.29 -6.65
C GLN A 27 -3.65 13.26 -5.66
N HIS A 28 -4.79 12.88 -5.09
CA HIS A 28 -5.48 13.71 -4.10
C HIS A 28 -4.85 13.59 -2.71
N PHE A 29 -4.28 12.44 -2.39
CA PHE A 29 -3.72 12.18 -1.06
C PHE A 29 -2.27 12.65 -0.90
N ARG A 30 -1.47 12.58 -1.96
CA ARG A 30 -0.04 12.91 -1.87
C ARG A 30 0.25 14.30 -1.30
N PRO A 31 -0.47 15.36 -1.71
CA PRO A 31 -0.23 16.67 -1.09
C PRO A 31 -0.55 16.70 0.40
N LEU A 32 -1.57 15.96 0.83
CA LEU A 32 -1.93 15.87 2.24
C LEU A 32 -0.85 15.12 3.04
N LEU A 33 -0.34 14.04 2.48
CA LEU A 33 0.74 13.26 3.09
C LEU A 33 2.01 14.10 3.20
N ALA A 34 2.32 14.87 2.17
CA ALA A 34 3.49 15.76 2.18
C ALA A 34 3.39 16.80 3.30
N LYS A 35 2.22 17.36 3.53
CA LYS A 35 2.00 18.31 4.63
C LYS A 35 2.22 17.67 5.99
N SER A 36 1.91 16.40 6.12
CA SER A 36 2.08 15.65 7.37
C SER A 36 3.47 15.02 7.49
N GLU A 37 4.32 15.22 6.49
CA GLU A 37 5.67 14.64 6.44
C GLU A 37 5.65 13.12 6.50
N LEU A 38 4.63 12.50 5.93
CA LEU A 38 4.46 11.05 5.88
C LEU A 38 4.66 10.53 4.46
N THR A 39 5.30 9.37 4.35
CA THR A 39 5.29 8.61 3.11
C THR A 39 3.98 7.84 2.99
N GLU A 40 3.66 7.39 1.80
CA GLU A 40 2.49 6.56 1.56
C GLU A 40 2.53 5.28 2.41
N GLN A 41 3.71 4.65 2.49
CA GLN A 41 3.87 3.41 3.25
C GLN A 41 3.69 3.66 4.75
N GLN A 42 4.24 4.75 5.29
CA GLN A 42 4.04 5.12 6.68
C GLN A 42 2.57 5.35 6.98
N TRP A 43 1.88 6.08 6.13
CA TRP A 43 0.45 6.34 6.28
C TRP A 43 -0.35 5.03 6.26
N ARG A 44 -0.01 4.11 5.36
CA ARG A 44 -0.68 2.82 5.26
C ARG A 44 -0.55 2.02 6.55
N VAL A 45 0.64 2.00 7.13
CA VAL A 45 0.89 1.32 8.41
C VAL A 45 0.10 1.99 9.53
N LEU A 46 0.13 3.32 9.61
CA LEU A 46 -0.63 4.06 10.62
C LEU A 46 -2.13 3.79 10.52
N ARG A 47 -2.66 3.76 9.31
CA ARG A 47 -4.08 3.45 9.09
C ARG A 47 -4.44 2.05 9.56
N ALA A 48 -3.60 1.07 9.27
CA ALA A 48 -3.82 -0.29 9.72
C ALA A 48 -3.80 -0.36 11.25
N LEU A 49 -2.81 0.27 11.87
CA LEU A 49 -2.71 0.30 13.34
C LEU A 49 -3.92 0.97 13.97
N ALA A 50 -4.41 2.04 13.40
CA ALA A 50 -5.57 2.76 13.91
C ALA A 50 -6.88 2.00 13.73
N SER A 51 -6.91 0.97 12.88
CA SER A 51 -8.13 0.25 12.55
C SER A 51 -8.53 -0.77 13.62
N ARG A 52 -7.66 -1.07 14.57
CA ARG A 52 -8.02 -1.97 15.67
C ARG A 52 -7.20 -1.65 16.93
N ALA A 53 -7.80 -1.94 18.08
CA ALA A 53 -7.20 -1.65 19.38
C ALA A 53 -6.13 -2.66 19.79
N GLU A 54 -6.23 -3.91 19.33
CA GLU A 54 -5.28 -4.95 19.69
C GLU A 54 -3.96 -4.75 18.95
N ALA A 55 -2.88 -5.22 19.56
CA ALA A 55 -1.58 -5.20 18.92
C ALA A 55 -1.54 -6.11 17.70
N TYR A 56 -0.73 -5.70 16.72
CA TYR A 56 -0.47 -6.50 15.53
C TYR A 56 0.85 -7.24 15.64
N GLU A 57 0.87 -8.48 15.16
CA GLU A 57 2.14 -9.13 14.85
C GLU A 57 2.70 -8.50 13.56
N VAL A 58 4.02 -8.42 13.45
CA VAL A 58 4.67 -7.80 12.28
C VAL A 58 4.24 -8.49 10.98
N THR A 59 4.16 -9.82 10.99
CA THR A 59 3.74 -10.58 9.81
C THR A 59 2.31 -10.27 9.40
N GLU A 60 1.42 -10.15 10.37
CA GLU A 60 0.03 -9.79 10.13
C GLU A 60 -0.09 -8.37 9.58
N LEU A 61 0.64 -7.44 10.15
CA LEU A 61 0.64 -6.06 9.70
C LEU A 61 1.18 -5.94 8.26
N ALA A 62 2.21 -6.72 7.94
CA ALA A 62 2.78 -6.77 6.60
C ALA A 62 1.74 -7.26 5.58
N GLU A 63 1.02 -8.33 5.91
CA GLU A 63 -0.04 -8.84 5.03
C GLU A 63 -1.14 -7.82 4.81
N ARG A 64 -1.59 -7.18 5.87
CA ARG A 64 -2.67 -6.18 5.83
C ARG A 64 -2.31 -4.95 5.01
N THR A 65 -1.04 -4.57 5.03
CA THR A 65 -0.57 -3.37 4.34
C THR A 65 0.02 -3.65 2.97
N ALA A 66 0.13 -4.93 2.58
CA ALA A 66 0.79 -5.36 1.35
C ALA A 66 2.24 -4.90 1.27
N LEU A 67 2.93 -4.92 2.41
CA LEU A 67 4.34 -4.56 2.53
C LEU A 67 5.13 -5.78 2.99
N LEU A 68 6.44 -5.75 2.77
CA LEU A 68 7.33 -6.80 3.27
C LEU A 68 7.56 -6.58 4.77
N ALA A 69 7.69 -7.69 5.53
CA ALA A 69 7.88 -7.62 6.98
C ALA A 69 9.08 -6.77 7.39
N PRO A 70 10.27 -6.87 6.74
CA PRO A 70 11.39 -5.98 7.09
C PRO A 70 11.07 -4.50 6.88
N SER A 71 10.30 -4.17 5.85
CA SER A 71 9.87 -2.79 5.60
C SER A 71 8.95 -2.30 6.70
N VAL A 72 8.01 -3.14 7.13
CA VAL A 72 7.09 -2.80 8.23
C VAL A 72 7.86 -2.54 9.52
N SER A 73 8.81 -3.41 9.86
CA SER A 73 9.63 -3.24 11.06
C SER A 73 10.36 -1.92 11.06
N ARG A 74 10.96 -1.55 9.91
CA ARG A 74 11.68 -0.29 9.78
C ARG A 74 10.75 0.91 9.91
N ILE A 75 9.57 0.83 9.27
CA ILE A 75 8.58 1.91 9.33
C ILE A 75 8.10 2.11 10.77
N VAL A 76 7.77 1.03 11.47
CA VAL A 76 7.31 1.12 12.87
C VAL A 76 8.39 1.74 13.74
N ALA A 77 9.64 1.31 13.57
CA ALA A 77 10.75 1.89 14.34
C ALA A 77 10.89 3.39 14.07
N ASN A 78 10.77 3.82 12.82
CA ASN A 78 10.85 5.24 12.46
C ASN A 78 9.68 6.05 13.03
N LEU A 79 8.49 5.48 13.07
CA LEU A 79 7.31 6.17 13.61
C LEU A 79 7.36 6.32 15.13
N GLU A 80 8.07 5.44 15.79
CA GLU A 80 8.24 5.51 17.27
C GLU A 80 9.23 6.59 17.70
N ASP A 81 10.07 7.05 16.80
CA ASP A 81 11.06 8.10 17.10
C ASP A 81 10.39 9.54 17.10
#